data_276d546ae92f832ab3a199cbbd932a7f
#
_entry.id   276d546ae92f832ab3a199cbbd932a7f
#
_cell.length_a   1.000
_cell.length_b   1.000
_cell.length_c   1.000
_cell.angle_alpha   90.00
_cell.angle_beta   90.00
_cell.angle_gamma   90.00
#
_symmetry.space_group_name_H-M   'P 1'
#
loop_
_entity.id
_entity.type
_entity.pdbx_description
1 polymer ?
#
loop_
_entity_poly.entity_id
_entity_poly.type
_entity_poly.pdbx_seq_one_letter_code
_entity_poly.pdbx_strand_id
1 'polypeptide(L)'
;GDGSVIEAGSEQLISRTIGGAIDPTDPHQRLCDNLERILRENDELIREHQPALPRNCSGYLLRGILSEDRLELARMLVGSEGTLGLFTRATLHTSPLPEHRGIVLLLFGRLQEATRCVQAISTLQPSACDLMDRRVLSLGRESDSRFGSMIPAGTEAALIVEQVGLSERETQERIARVVSAARATAQSTRVAFEAHNFDDVEFLWS
;
A
#
# COMPACT_ATOMS: atom_id res chain seq x y z
N GLY A 1 -28.12 12.22 7.29
CA GLY A 1 -27.33 13.45 7.23
C GLY A 1 -28.19 14.66 6.93
N ASP A 2 -27.78 15.80 7.39
CA ASP A 2 -28.44 17.10 7.20
C ASP A 2 -28.07 17.79 5.87
N GLY A 3 -27.20 17.16 5.06
CA GLY A 3 -26.69 17.68 3.79
C GLY A 3 -25.60 18.73 3.95
N SER A 4 -25.02 18.89 5.15
CA SER A 4 -23.89 19.81 5.35
C SER A 4 -22.65 19.34 4.58
N VAL A 5 -21.90 20.32 4.06
CA VAL A 5 -20.63 20.10 3.35
C VAL A 5 -19.51 20.65 4.21
N ILE A 6 -18.48 19.85 4.45
CA ILE A 6 -17.27 20.25 5.18
C ILE A 6 -16.05 20.04 4.30
N GLU A 7 -15.00 20.82 4.53
CA GLU A 7 -13.67 20.58 4.01
C GLU A 7 -12.85 19.94 5.14
N ALA A 8 -12.34 18.73 4.87
CA ALA A 8 -11.59 17.97 5.87
C ALA A 8 -10.11 17.95 5.51
N GLY A 9 -9.26 18.26 6.47
CA GLY A 9 -7.80 18.29 6.32
C GLY A 9 -7.09 17.87 7.59
N SER A 10 -6.03 18.57 7.92
CA SER A 10 -5.36 18.55 9.22
C SER A 10 -5.92 19.69 10.06
N GLU A 11 -6.86 19.35 10.92
CA GLU A 11 -7.60 20.32 11.70
C GLU A 11 -6.83 20.72 12.96
N GLN A 12 -6.67 22.02 13.18
CA GLN A 12 -6.08 22.53 14.43
C GLN A 12 -7.13 22.50 15.54
N LEU A 13 -6.80 21.89 16.67
CA LEU A 13 -7.69 21.81 17.82
C LEU A 13 -7.69 23.14 18.57
N ILE A 14 -8.69 23.96 18.35
CA ILE A 14 -8.78 25.36 18.82
C ILE A 14 -8.88 25.44 20.35
N SER A 15 -9.33 24.39 21.03
CA SER A 15 -9.55 24.38 22.48
C SER A 15 -8.28 24.65 23.33
N ARG A 16 -7.08 24.67 22.70
CA ARG A 16 -5.79 24.92 23.40
C ARG A 16 -5.04 26.16 22.91
N THR A 17 -5.50 26.81 21.84
CA THR A 17 -4.88 28.03 21.38
C THR A 17 -5.53 29.22 22.08
N ILE A 18 -4.76 29.92 22.93
CA ILE A 18 -5.20 31.09 23.67
C ILE A 18 -5.77 32.14 22.71
N GLY A 19 -7.11 32.34 22.73
CA GLY A 19 -7.78 33.48 22.12
C GLY A 19 -8.60 33.21 20.83
N GLY A 20 -8.73 31.97 20.37
CA GLY A 20 -9.67 31.62 19.28
C GLY A 20 -11.13 31.66 19.78
N ALA A 21 -12.01 32.44 19.14
CA ALA A 21 -13.43 32.38 19.43
C ALA A 21 -14.01 31.06 18.92
N ILE A 22 -14.39 30.17 19.83
CA ILE A 22 -15.10 28.92 19.49
C ILE A 22 -16.53 29.30 19.15
N ASP A 23 -16.97 29.02 17.92
CA ASP A 23 -18.38 29.09 17.58
C ASP A 23 -19.02 27.72 17.89
N PRO A 24 -19.77 27.61 19.00
CA PRO A 24 -20.39 26.34 19.39
C PRO A 24 -21.52 25.91 18.44
N THR A 25 -21.88 26.78 17.49
CA THR A 25 -22.92 26.48 16.48
C THR A 25 -22.33 25.93 15.19
N ASP A 26 -20.99 26.02 14.97
CA ASP A 26 -20.32 25.46 13.79
C ASP A 26 -20.36 23.92 13.80
N PRO A 27 -21.02 23.29 12.82
CA PRO A 27 -21.11 21.85 12.73
C PRO A 27 -19.74 21.15 12.57
N HIS A 28 -18.80 21.79 11.87
CA HIS A 28 -17.44 21.27 11.67
C HIS A 28 -16.67 21.25 12.98
N GLN A 29 -16.69 22.35 13.73
CA GLN A 29 -16.04 22.42 15.04
C GLN A 29 -16.60 21.37 16.01
N ARG A 30 -17.93 21.25 16.08
CA ARG A 30 -18.58 20.25 16.94
C ARG A 30 -18.19 18.81 16.56
N LEU A 31 -18.02 18.53 15.25
CA LEU A 31 -17.54 17.24 14.78
C LEU A 31 -16.11 16.97 15.29
N CYS A 32 -15.21 17.93 15.13
CA CYS A 32 -13.83 17.81 15.58
C CYS A 32 -13.73 17.62 17.09
N ASP A 33 -14.48 18.40 17.90
CA ASP A 33 -14.50 18.29 19.35
C ASP A 33 -15.01 16.92 19.84
N ASN A 34 -16.07 16.41 19.19
CA ASN A 34 -16.61 15.10 19.50
C ASN A 34 -15.64 13.97 19.15
N LEU A 35 -14.97 14.07 18.00
CA LEU A 35 -13.95 13.09 17.59
C LEU A 35 -12.74 13.14 18.52
N GLU A 36 -12.23 14.33 18.86
CA GLU A 36 -11.15 14.47 19.81
C GLU A 36 -11.49 13.76 21.13
N ARG A 37 -12.67 14.03 21.68
CA ARG A 37 -13.11 13.41 22.91
C ARG A 37 -13.15 11.88 22.79
N ILE A 38 -13.77 11.34 21.76
CA ILE A 38 -13.86 9.88 21.54
C ILE A 38 -12.47 9.25 21.44
N LEU A 39 -11.57 9.88 20.66
CA LEU A 39 -10.23 9.37 20.45
C LEU A 39 -9.38 9.39 21.72
N ARG A 40 -9.51 10.45 22.55
CA ARG A 40 -8.79 10.54 23.83
C ARG A 40 -9.32 9.53 24.85
N GLU A 41 -10.63 9.38 24.94
CA GLU A 41 -11.27 8.41 25.85
C GLU A 41 -10.91 6.97 25.52
N ASN A 42 -10.56 6.66 24.26
CA ASN A 42 -10.26 5.32 23.78
C ASN A 42 -8.80 5.14 23.30
N ASP A 43 -7.88 6.04 23.63
CA ASP A 43 -6.51 6.03 23.11
C ASP A 43 -5.77 4.71 23.41
N GLU A 44 -5.90 4.19 24.63
CA GLU A 44 -5.27 2.93 25.04
C GLU A 44 -5.84 1.75 24.23
N LEU A 45 -7.15 1.69 24.08
CA LEU A 45 -7.84 0.65 23.30
C LEU A 45 -7.41 0.69 21.82
N ILE A 46 -7.28 1.89 21.24
CA ILE A 46 -6.83 2.09 19.86
C ILE A 46 -5.39 1.60 19.69
N ARG A 47 -4.50 1.94 20.63
CA ARG A 47 -3.10 1.53 20.56
C ARG A 47 -2.94 0.02 20.68
N GLU A 48 -3.74 -0.62 21.52
CA GLU A 48 -3.67 -2.06 21.76
C GLU A 48 -4.22 -2.87 20.56
N HIS A 49 -5.33 -2.42 19.97
CA HIS A 49 -6.08 -3.25 19.00
C HIS A 49 -5.84 -2.85 17.54
N GLN A 50 -5.44 -1.62 17.25
CA GLN A 50 -5.17 -1.24 15.86
C GLN A 50 -3.76 -1.64 15.42
N PRO A 51 -3.64 -2.45 14.34
CA PRO A 51 -2.34 -2.91 13.86
C PRO A 51 -1.43 -1.75 13.46
N ALA A 52 -0.14 -1.83 13.84
CA ALA A 52 0.90 -0.90 13.40
C ALA A 52 1.47 -1.32 12.05
N LEU A 53 0.63 -1.46 11.04
CA LEU A 53 1.03 -1.83 9.69
C LEU A 53 1.18 -0.59 8.80
N PRO A 54 2.11 -0.58 7.84
CA PRO A 54 2.27 0.52 6.88
C PRO A 54 1.00 0.79 6.07
N ARG A 55 0.26 -0.26 5.74
CA ARG A 55 -1.06 -0.21 5.10
C ARG A 55 -2.05 -0.96 5.99
N ASN A 56 -3.04 -0.25 6.48
CA ASN A 56 -4.15 -0.84 7.23
C ASN A 56 -5.45 -0.44 6.52
N CYS A 57 -6.16 -1.45 6.02
CA CYS A 57 -7.45 -1.31 5.35
C CYS A 57 -8.57 -1.99 6.16
N SER A 58 -8.31 -2.36 7.43
CA SER A 58 -9.28 -3.02 8.30
C SER A 58 -9.91 -2.00 9.25
N GLY A 59 -11.09 -1.50 8.87
CA GLY A 59 -11.81 -0.47 9.61
C GLY A 59 -11.20 0.93 9.45
N TYR A 60 -11.63 1.87 10.29
CA TYR A 60 -11.17 3.26 10.23
C TYR A 60 -9.74 3.38 10.75
N LEU A 61 -8.96 4.25 10.11
CA LEU A 61 -7.63 4.58 10.58
C LEU A 61 -7.74 5.55 11.77
N LEU A 62 -7.62 5.03 12.99
CA LEU A 62 -7.75 5.82 14.22
C LEU A 62 -6.39 6.11 14.87
N ARG A 63 -5.41 5.22 14.68
CA ARG A 63 -4.09 5.36 15.27
C ARG A 63 -3.30 6.49 14.62
N GLY A 64 -2.83 7.43 15.43
CA GLY A 64 -1.95 8.52 15.00
C GLY A 64 -2.65 9.61 14.19
N ILE A 65 -3.98 9.67 14.21
CA ILE A 65 -4.74 10.79 13.63
C ILE A 65 -4.94 11.94 14.62
N LEU A 66 -4.76 11.69 15.91
CA LEU A 66 -4.83 12.70 16.95
C LEU A 66 -3.43 12.93 17.53
N SER A 67 -3.00 14.18 17.55
CA SER A 67 -1.84 14.70 18.30
C SER A 67 -2.29 15.65 19.41
N GLU A 68 -1.36 16.34 20.05
CA GLU A 68 -1.71 17.27 21.13
C GLU A 68 -2.59 18.43 20.65
N ASP A 69 -2.33 18.93 19.45
CA ASP A 69 -2.92 20.13 18.88
C ASP A 69 -3.62 19.94 17.54
N ARG A 70 -3.60 18.72 16.97
CA ARG A 70 -4.09 18.43 15.62
C ARG A 70 -4.92 17.16 15.53
N LEU A 71 -5.93 17.22 14.70
CA LEU A 71 -6.76 16.11 14.27
C LEU A 71 -6.64 15.95 12.75
N GLU A 72 -6.08 14.82 12.30
CA GLU A 72 -5.93 14.47 10.88
C GLU A 72 -7.23 13.88 10.31
N LEU A 73 -8.26 14.72 10.19
CA LEU A 73 -9.61 14.30 9.79
C LEU A 73 -9.62 13.63 8.41
N ALA A 74 -8.87 14.18 7.45
CA ALA A 74 -8.77 13.59 6.12
C ALA A 74 -8.22 12.15 6.15
N ARG A 75 -7.25 11.85 7.03
CA ARG A 75 -6.71 10.49 7.17
C ARG A 75 -7.72 9.49 7.72
N MET A 76 -8.59 9.92 8.62
CA MET A 76 -9.66 9.07 9.14
C MET A 76 -10.69 8.72 8.07
N LEU A 77 -10.93 9.63 7.14
CA LEU A 77 -11.89 9.45 6.04
C LEU A 77 -11.37 8.47 4.97
N VAL A 78 -10.05 8.33 4.82
CA VAL A 78 -9.45 7.37 3.88
C VAL A 78 -9.78 5.94 4.29
N GLY A 79 -10.31 5.15 3.36
CA GLY A 79 -10.74 3.77 3.63
C GLY A 79 -12.08 3.63 4.35
N SER A 80 -12.87 4.71 4.49
CA SER A 80 -14.18 4.68 5.14
C SER A 80 -15.29 4.04 4.30
N GLU A 81 -15.03 3.74 3.03
CA GLU A 81 -15.94 3.04 2.10
C GLU A 81 -17.36 3.63 2.05
N GLY A 82 -17.47 4.97 2.13
CA GLY A 82 -18.74 5.68 2.11
C GLY A 82 -19.55 5.64 3.41
N THR A 83 -19.03 5.05 4.48
CA THR A 83 -19.76 4.92 5.76
C THR A 83 -19.71 6.18 6.61
N LEU A 84 -18.71 7.05 6.42
CA LEU A 84 -18.56 8.30 7.16
C LEU A 84 -19.07 9.52 6.40
N GLY A 85 -19.15 9.47 5.08
CA GLY A 85 -19.61 10.57 4.25
C GLY A 85 -19.47 10.31 2.76
N LEU A 86 -19.97 11.25 1.94
CA LEU A 86 -19.79 11.23 0.48
C LEU A 86 -18.73 12.26 0.11
N PHE A 87 -17.72 11.81 -0.65
CA PHE A 87 -16.65 12.69 -1.12
C PHE A 87 -17.01 13.29 -2.47
N THR A 88 -17.11 14.61 -2.53
CA THR A 88 -17.39 15.36 -3.75
C THR A 88 -16.13 15.93 -4.40
N ARG A 89 -15.05 16.07 -3.63
CA ARG A 89 -13.75 16.55 -4.09
C ARG A 89 -12.65 15.98 -3.21
N ALA A 90 -11.49 15.67 -3.81
CA ALA A 90 -10.28 15.32 -3.08
C ALA A 90 -9.06 15.98 -3.73
N THR A 91 -8.12 16.42 -2.88
CA THR A 91 -6.77 16.83 -3.29
C THR A 91 -5.80 15.75 -2.86
N LEU A 92 -5.07 15.17 -3.82
CA LEU A 92 -4.15 14.08 -3.58
C LEU A 92 -2.71 14.55 -3.74
N HIS A 93 -1.84 14.08 -2.85
CA HIS A 93 -0.40 14.18 -3.07
C HIS A 93 0.02 13.13 -4.10
N THR A 94 0.83 13.55 -5.07
CA THR A 94 1.40 12.66 -6.07
C THR A 94 2.90 12.52 -5.85
N SER A 95 3.45 11.36 -6.24
CA SER A 95 4.88 11.13 -6.30
C SER A 95 5.33 11.13 -7.75
N PRO A 96 6.55 11.62 -8.07
CA PRO A 96 7.11 11.46 -9.41
C PRO A 96 7.15 9.99 -9.80
N LEU A 97 6.81 9.70 -11.06
CA LEU A 97 6.99 8.35 -11.58
C LEU A 97 8.50 8.07 -11.72
N PRO A 98 9.00 6.93 -11.19
CA PRO A 98 10.41 6.59 -11.36
C PRO A 98 10.78 6.43 -12.84
N GLU A 99 11.87 7.07 -13.28
CA GLU A 99 12.33 7.00 -14.67
C GLU A 99 12.90 5.63 -15.03
N HIS A 100 13.50 4.95 -14.06
CA HIS A 100 14.12 3.64 -14.24
C HIS A 100 13.47 2.61 -13.35
N ARG A 101 12.72 1.72 -13.97
CA ARG A 101 12.03 0.59 -13.33
C ARG A 101 12.53 -0.71 -13.91
N GLY A 102 12.70 -1.71 -13.07
CA GLY A 102 12.98 -3.08 -13.48
C GLY A 102 12.05 -4.04 -12.78
N ILE A 103 11.63 -5.10 -13.46
CA ILE A 103 10.71 -6.08 -12.93
C ILE A 103 11.22 -7.49 -13.23
N VAL A 104 10.96 -8.41 -12.32
CA VAL A 104 11.25 -9.82 -12.51
C VAL A 104 10.08 -10.69 -12.06
N LEU A 105 9.75 -11.69 -12.89
CA LEU A 105 8.79 -12.74 -12.58
C LEU A 105 9.55 -14.01 -12.16
N LEU A 106 9.42 -14.38 -10.89
CA LEU A 106 10.03 -15.58 -10.30
C LEU A 106 8.98 -16.66 -10.11
N LEU A 107 9.27 -17.89 -10.54
CA LEU A 107 8.36 -19.04 -10.46
C LEU A 107 8.87 -20.04 -9.45
N PHE A 108 7.94 -20.65 -8.71
CA PHE A 108 8.20 -21.62 -7.66
C PHE A 108 7.33 -22.87 -7.80
N GLY A 109 7.93 -24.02 -7.51
CA GLY A 109 7.22 -25.30 -7.44
C GLY A 109 6.44 -25.50 -6.14
N ARG A 110 6.64 -24.64 -5.13
CA ARG A 110 5.94 -24.69 -3.84
C ARG A 110 5.70 -23.30 -3.29
N LEU A 111 4.50 -23.05 -2.76
CA LEU A 111 4.13 -21.78 -2.13
C LEU A 111 5.07 -21.41 -0.96
N GLN A 112 5.49 -22.39 -0.15
CA GLN A 112 6.39 -22.16 0.98
C GLN A 112 7.78 -21.64 0.55
N GLU A 113 8.25 -22.00 -0.64
CA GLU A 113 9.49 -21.46 -1.20
C GLU A 113 9.34 -19.98 -1.55
N ALA A 114 8.23 -19.63 -2.20
CA ALA A 114 7.91 -18.24 -2.51
C ALA A 114 7.80 -17.37 -1.24
N THR A 115 7.09 -17.83 -0.20
CA THR A 115 6.95 -17.06 1.06
C THR A 115 8.29 -16.86 1.78
N ARG A 116 9.19 -17.84 1.76
CA ARG A 116 10.56 -17.66 2.29
C ARG A 116 11.37 -16.66 1.46
N CYS A 117 11.21 -16.69 0.13
CA CYS A 117 11.85 -15.70 -0.75
C CYS A 117 11.35 -14.29 -0.50
N VAL A 118 10.06 -14.08 -0.23
CA VAL A 118 9.52 -12.75 0.14
C VAL A 118 10.27 -12.16 1.34
N GLN A 119 10.54 -12.96 2.38
CA GLN A 119 11.26 -12.48 3.56
C GLN A 119 12.69 -12.02 3.21
N ALA A 120 13.40 -12.76 2.37
CA ALA A 120 14.73 -12.38 1.92
C ALA A 120 14.71 -11.15 1.01
N ILE A 121 13.77 -11.10 0.06
CA ILE A 121 13.63 -10.02 -0.91
C ILE A 121 13.18 -8.71 -0.22
N SER A 122 12.34 -8.77 0.81
CA SER A 122 11.88 -7.59 1.56
C SER A 122 13.03 -6.78 2.16
N THR A 123 14.15 -7.42 2.50
CA THR A 123 15.36 -6.72 2.99
C THR A 123 16.03 -5.85 1.93
N LEU A 124 15.75 -6.12 0.64
CA LEU A 124 16.25 -5.36 -0.51
C LEU A 124 15.37 -4.16 -0.85
N GLN A 125 14.32 -3.91 -0.06
CA GLN A 125 13.38 -2.80 -0.21
C GLN A 125 12.84 -2.64 -1.64
N PRO A 126 12.14 -3.65 -2.18
CA PRO A 126 11.53 -3.55 -3.50
C PRO A 126 10.44 -2.47 -3.50
N SER A 127 10.21 -1.83 -4.65
CA SER A 127 9.08 -0.91 -4.85
C SER A 127 7.74 -1.65 -4.85
N ALA A 128 7.73 -2.89 -5.35
CA ALA A 128 6.62 -3.81 -5.23
C ALA A 128 7.11 -5.27 -5.13
N CYS A 129 6.34 -6.10 -4.41
CA CYS A 129 6.58 -7.55 -4.31
C CYS A 129 5.24 -8.24 -4.11
N ASP A 130 4.67 -8.77 -5.19
CA ASP A 130 3.37 -9.41 -5.19
C ASP A 130 3.50 -10.92 -5.33
N LEU A 131 2.80 -11.63 -4.45
CA LEU A 131 2.73 -13.09 -4.43
C LEU A 131 1.44 -13.57 -5.09
N MET A 132 1.56 -14.39 -6.09
CA MET A 132 0.46 -15.06 -6.77
C MET A 132 0.49 -16.56 -6.46
N ASP A 133 -0.67 -17.09 -6.08
CA ASP A 133 -0.85 -18.54 -5.91
C ASP A 133 -1.22 -19.23 -7.24
N ARG A 134 -1.27 -20.57 -7.21
CA ARG A 134 -1.63 -21.39 -8.36
C ARG A 134 -2.96 -20.99 -9.01
N ARG A 135 -3.93 -20.53 -8.22
CA ARG A 135 -5.26 -20.18 -8.72
C ARG A 135 -5.21 -18.91 -9.55
N VAL A 136 -4.54 -17.89 -9.07
CA VAL A 136 -4.30 -16.62 -9.80
C VAL A 136 -3.51 -16.92 -11.08
N LEU A 137 -2.46 -17.75 -11.01
CA LEU A 137 -1.65 -18.14 -12.17
C LEU A 137 -2.45 -18.91 -13.22
N SER A 138 -3.42 -19.74 -12.82
CA SER A 138 -4.33 -20.41 -13.77
C SER A 138 -5.21 -19.41 -14.51
N LEU A 139 -5.80 -18.45 -13.80
CA LEU A 139 -6.61 -17.40 -14.40
C LEU A 139 -5.79 -16.54 -15.37
N GLY A 140 -4.55 -16.17 -14.99
CA GLY A 140 -3.66 -15.42 -15.87
C GLY A 140 -3.35 -16.16 -17.17
N ARG A 141 -3.07 -17.47 -17.12
CA ARG A 141 -2.83 -18.29 -18.31
C ARG A 141 -4.05 -18.41 -19.24
N GLU A 142 -5.25 -18.38 -18.67
CA GLU A 142 -6.50 -18.44 -19.42
C GLU A 142 -6.86 -17.09 -20.04
N SER A 143 -6.50 -15.99 -19.38
CA SER A 143 -6.83 -14.63 -19.83
C SER A 143 -5.91 -14.12 -20.94
N ASP A 144 -4.62 -14.50 -20.93
CA ASP A 144 -3.64 -14.05 -21.93
C ASP A 144 -2.65 -15.17 -22.28
N SER A 145 -2.55 -15.48 -23.56
CA SER A 145 -1.67 -16.54 -24.09
C SER A 145 -0.17 -16.28 -23.81
N ARG A 146 0.24 -15.04 -23.62
CA ARG A 146 1.61 -14.67 -23.26
C ARG A 146 1.97 -15.23 -21.88
N PHE A 147 1.07 -15.11 -20.89
CA PHE A 147 1.25 -15.75 -19.59
C PHE A 147 1.25 -17.29 -19.70
N GLY A 148 0.46 -17.85 -20.59
CA GLY A 148 0.47 -19.28 -20.87
C GLY A 148 1.82 -19.82 -21.33
N SER A 149 2.60 -19.01 -22.08
CA SER A 149 3.95 -19.38 -22.54
C SER A 149 5.02 -19.17 -21.47
N MET A 150 4.85 -18.19 -20.57
CA MET A 150 5.82 -17.84 -19.53
C MET A 150 5.67 -18.68 -18.26
N ILE A 151 4.44 -19.08 -17.91
CA ILE A 151 4.11 -19.75 -16.66
C ILE A 151 3.74 -21.22 -16.90
N PRO A 152 4.63 -22.19 -16.68
CA PRO A 152 4.33 -23.61 -16.83
C PRO A 152 3.19 -24.08 -15.93
N ALA A 153 2.41 -25.07 -16.38
CA ALA A 153 1.23 -25.60 -15.68
C ALA A 153 1.54 -26.14 -14.26
N GLY A 154 2.77 -26.58 -14.00
CA GLY A 154 3.22 -27.08 -12.69
C GLY A 154 3.69 -26.00 -11.71
N THR A 155 3.53 -24.72 -12.03
CA THR A 155 3.89 -23.61 -11.15
C THR A 155 2.86 -23.47 -10.03
N GLU A 156 3.30 -23.56 -8.77
CA GLU A 156 2.44 -23.43 -7.59
C GLU A 156 2.36 -22.00 -7.07
N ALA A 157 3.41 -21.19 -7.28
CA ALA A 157 3.43 -19.79 -6.89
C ALA A 157 4.35 -18.98 -7.80
N ALA A 158 4.11 -17.68 -7.87
CA ALA A 158 5.00 -16.72 -8.51
C ALA A 158 5.16 -15.47 -7.64
N LEU A 159 6.29 -14.79 -7.81
CA LEU A 159 6.52 -13.45 -7.28
C LEU A 159 6.78 -12.51 -8.46
N ILE A 160 6.04 -11.42 -8.52
CA ILE A 160 6.40 -10.24 -9.29
C ILE A 160 7.15 -9.30 -8.35
N VAL A 161 8.40 -8.97 -8.69
CA VAL A 161 9.21 -8.07 -7.88
C VAL A 161 9.67 -6.91 -8.74
N GLU A 162 9.35 -5.69 -8.31
CA GLU A 162 9.79 -4.47 -8.97
C GLU A 162 10.86 -3.77 -8.14
N GLN A 163 11.85 -3.23 -8.83
CA GLN A 163 12.87 -2.34 -8.29
C GLN A 163 12.91 -1.04 -9.09
N VAL A 164 13.18 0.05 -8.40
CA VAL A 164 13.42 1.37 -9.01
C VAL A 164 14.85 1.81 -8.71
N GLY A 165 15.44 2.57 -9.63
CA GLY A 165 16.80 3.08 -9.47
C GLY A 165 16.95 4.48 -10.09
N LEU A 166 18.09 5.10 -9.84
CA LEU A 166 18.46 6.40 -10.42
C LEU A 166 19.03 6.28 -11.85
N SER A 167 19.28 5.05 -12.30
CA SER A 167 19.75 4.73 -13.64
C SER A 167 19.33 3.31 -14.03
N GLU A 168 19.32 3.02 -15.32
CA GLU A 168 19.05 1.68 -15.84
C GLU A 168 20.04 0.64 -15.27
N ARG A 169 21.32 0.97 -15.22
CA ARG A 169 22.35 0.11 -14.63
C ARG A 169 22.06 -0.21 -13.16
N GLU A 170 21.71 0.78 -12.36
CA GLU A 170 21.37 0.55 -10.95
C GLU A 170 20.15 -0.35 -10.80
N THR A 171 19.14 -0.15 -11.64
CA THR A 171 17.93 -0.97 -11.64
C THR A 171 18.27 -2.43 -12.00
N GLN A 172 19.09 -2.66 -13.02
CA GLN A 172 19.59 -3.99 -13.38
C GLN A 172 20.34 -4.66 -12.23
N GLU A 173 21.24 -3.92 -11.57
CA GLU A 173 21.98 -4.43 -10.40
C GLU A 173 21.06 -4.77 -9.21
N ARG A 174 19.98 -3.99 -9.01
CA ARG A 174 18.98 -4.25 -7.98
C ARG A 174 18.17 -5.51 -8.30
N ILE A 175 17.72 -5.68 -9.55
CA ILE A 175 17.01 -6.90 -9.99
C ILE A 175 17.94 -8.13 -9.89
N ALA A 176 19.19 -8.04 -10.30
CA ALA A 176 20.14 -9.14 -10.15
C ALA A 176 20.33 -9.57 -8.69
N ARG A 177 20.32 -8.63 -7.74
CA ARG A 177 20.33 -8.95 -6.29
C ARG A 177 19.06 -9.69 -5.84
N VAL A 178 17.89 -9.30 -6.34
CA VAL A 178 16.62 -9.98 -6.09
C VAL A 178 16.70 -11.44 -6.57
N VAL A 179 17.13 -11.66 -7.81
CA VAL A 179 17.29 -13.00 -8.39
C VAL A 179 18.28 -13.84 -7.59
N SER A 180 19.40 -13.24 -7.18
CA SER A 180 20.41 -13.92 -6.36
C SER A 180 19.87 -14.35 -5.00
N ALA A 181 19.15 -13.44 -4.30
CA ALA A 181 18.52 -13.73 -3.01
C ALA A 181 17.45 -14.82 -3.13
N ALA A 182 16.64 -14.79 -4.18
CA ALA A 182 15.64 -15.82 -4.44
C ALA A 182 16.27 -17.20 -4.67
N ARG A 183 17.30 -17.29 -5.49
CA ARG A 183 18.03 -18.55 -5.76
C ARG A 183 18.79 -19.08 -4.53
N ALA A 184 19.33 -18.21 -3.70
CA ALA A 184 19.96 -18.60 -2.45
C ALA A 184 18.95 -19.19 -1.45
N THR A 185 17.72 -18.72 -1.48
CA THR A 185 16.63 -19.16 -0.58
C THR A 185 15.93 -20.42 -1.09
N ALA A 186 15.73 -20.53 -2.39
CA ALA A 186 15.07 -21.65 -3.05
C ALA A 186 15.78 -21.95 -4.38
N GLN A 187 16.59 -23.01 -4.41
CA GLN A 187 17.39 -23.39 -5.60
C GLN A 187 16.53 -23.74 -6.82
N SER A 188 15.27 -24.12 -6.61
CA SER A 188 14.29 -24.42 -7.66
C SER A 188 13.71 -23.19 -8.33
N THR A 189 14.04 -21.97 -7.85
CA THR A 189 13.53 -20.71 -8.40
C THR A 189 13.89 -20.56 -9.87
N ARG A 190 12.85 -20.32 -10.69
CA ARG A 190 13.02 -20.02 -12.12
C ARG A 190 12.69 -18.55 -12.38
N VAL A 191 13.54 -17.87 -13.12
CA VAL A 191 13.22 -16.55 -13.69
C VAL A 191 12.44 -16.81 -14.98
N ALA A 192 11.18 -16.39 -15.03
CA ALA A 192 10.33 -16.54 -16.20
C ALA A 192 10.43 -15.34 -17.12
N PHE A 193 10.62 -14.16 -16.54
CA PHE A 193 10.69 -12.91 -17.27
C PHE A 193 11.47 -11.88 -16.47
N GLU A 194 12.21 -11.03 -17.17
CA GLU A 194 12.94 -9.90 -16.62
C GLU A 194 12.84 -8.74 -17.62
N ALA A 195 12.47 -7.56 -17.16
CA ALA A 195 12.32 -6.38 -18.00
C ALA A 195 12.82 -5.12 -17.32
N HIS A 196 13.29 -4.19 -18.15
CA HIS A 196 13.81 -2.88 -17.73
C HIS A 196 13.26 -1.74 -18.60
N ASN A 197 12.46 -2.05 -19.64
CA ASN A 197 11.78 -1.06 -20.46
C ASN A 197 10.33 -0.86 -19.96
N PHE A 198 9.77 0.30 -20.29
CA PHE A 198 8.44 0.68 -19.81
C PHE A 198 7.34 -0.30 -20.26
N ASP A 199 7.32 -0.68 -21.54
CA ASP A 199 6.23 -1.48 -22.10
C ASP A 199 6.15 -2.88 -21.49
N ASP A 200 7.30 -3.53 -21.27
CA ASP A 200 7.38 -4.85 -20.66
C ASP A 200 7.08 -4.81 -19.15
N VAL A 201 7.44 -3.72 -18.46
CA VAL A 201 7.08 -3.52 -17.05
C VAL A 201 5.57 -3.34 -16.91
N GLU A 202 4.96 -2.48 -17.73
CA GLU A 202 3.50 -2.27 -17.73
C GLU A 202 2.74 -3.54 -18.15
N PHE A 203 3.29 -4.34 -19.05
CA PHE A 203 2.69 -5.62 -19.42
C PHE A 203 2.53 -6.58 -18.23
N LEU A 204 3.54 -6.67 -17.36
CA LEU A 204 3.44 -7.54 -16.18
C LEU A 204 2.47 -7.02 -15.11
N TRP A 205 2.16 -5.71 -15.12
CA TRP A 205 1.19 -5.09 -14.21
C TRP A 205 -0.23 -5.01 -14.76
N SER A 206 -0.43 -5.29 -16.05
CA SER A 206 -1.76 -5.28 -16.71
C SER A 206 -2.54 -6.56 -16.44
#